data_230749c40b4f04631684241885f98cf4
#
_entry.id   230749c40b4f04631684241885f98cf4
#
_cell.length_a   1.000
_cell.length_b   1.000
_cell.length_c   1.000
_cell.angle_alpha   90.00
_cell.angle_beta   90.00
_cell.angle_gamma   90.00
#
_symmetry.space_group_name_H-M   'P 1'
#
loop_
_entity.id
_entity.type
_entity.pdbx_description
1 polymer ?
#
loop_
_entity_poly.entity_id
_entity_poly.type
_entity_poly.pdbx_seq_one_letter_code
_entity_poly.pdbx_strand_id
1 'polypeptide(L)'
;MERENSLHNIEEEESPEPPVEQAENVEGVFQEASYPAYTYDWSENWDYEALISNFYAVDSSTLLVEEYADLGKLLDKDLTVDKTVEGPQILIYHTHASESFIDSVAGDPSTTIVGAGDKLAALLEDKYGFQVMHHAGVYDTVREDAYANSLPELEQILQENPTIEVVIDLHRDAVSGDRKLVMDLQGRPTARFMFFNGLSYIRKSGEIEYLENPHIQDNLAFSFQAQVAANEYYPGLARKVYLKAYRYNLHLKPKSMLIELGAQNNTVEEIMNACDPLAHILAIVLDGVL
;
A
#
# COMPACT_ATOMS: atom_id res chain seq x y z
N MET A 1 1.43 7.43 -22.77
CA MET A 1 0.48 6.32 -22.68
C MET A 1 1.17 5.25 -21.86
N GLU A 2 0.82 5.18 -20.58
CA GLU A 2 1.32 4.14 -19.68
C GLU A 2 0.67 2.82 -20.06
N ARG A 3 1.44 1.88 -20.57
CA ARG A 3 0.94 0.51 -20.81
C ARG A 3 1.32 -0.35 -19.62
N GLU A 4 0.33 -0.88 -18.98
CA GLU A 4 0.49 -1.83 -17.89
C GLU A 4 1.03 -3.16 -18.42
N ASN A 5 2.21 -3.58 -17.94
CA ASN A 5 2.66 -4.96 -18.10
C ASN A 5 2.18 -5.74 -16.88
N SER A 6 1.01 -6.34 -17.02
CA SER A 6 0.45 -7.22 -16.01
C SER A 6 1.12 -8.60 -16.09
N LEU A 7 1.99 -8.89 -15.16
CA LEU A 7 2.31 -10.24 -14.62
C LEU A 7 3.57 -10.10 -13.75
N HIS A 8 3.37 -10.14 -12.45
CA HIS A 8 4.46 -10.09 -11.48
C HIS A 8 4.91 -11.52 -11.17
N ASN A 9 6.00 -11.97 -11.77
CA ASN A 9 6.73 -13.15 -11.32
C ASN A 9 7.82 -12.71 -10.36
N ILE A 10 7.48 -12.54 -9.09
CA ILE A 10 8.47 -12.40 -8.01
C ILE A 10 8.63 -13.78 -7.39
N GLU A 11 9.80 -14.39 -7.57
CA GLU A 11 10.24 -15.49 -6.71
C GLU A 11 10.75 -14.85 -5.41
N GLU A 12 9.89 -14.85 -4.38
CA GLU A 12 10.31 -14.49 -3.02
C GLU A 12 11.05 -15.70 -2.41
N GLU A 13 12.33 -15.51 -2.05
CA GLU A 13 13.01 -16.41 -1.11
C GLU A 13 12.36 -16.25 0.26
N GLU A 14 11.85 -17.36 0.82
CA GLU A 14 11.26 -17.39 2.16
C GLU A 14 12.33 -17.08 3.21
N SER A 15 12.16 -15.94 3.89
CA SER A 15 12.88 -15.68 5.15
C SER A 15 12.29 -16.56 6.26
N PRO A 16 13.08 -17.11 7.21
CA PRO A 16 12.56 -17.94 8.29
C PRO A 16 11.65 -17.14 9.21
N GLU A 17 10.46 -17.70 9.50
CA GLU A 17 9.50 -17.12 10.43
C GLU A 17 10.06 -17.03 11.86
N PRO A 18 9.92 -15.87 12.53
CA PRO A 18 10.20 -15.78 13.97
C PRO A 18 9.10 -16.48 14.79
N PRO A 19 9.41 -17.02 15.98
CA PRO A 19 8.44 -17.71 16.82
C PRO A 19 7.40 -16.72 17.41
N VAL A 20 6.14 -16.99 17.17
CA VAL A 20 5.02 -16.20 17.71
C VAL A 20 4.62 -16.73 19.07
N GLU A 21 4.76 -15.94 20.14
CA GLU A 21 4.13 -16.21 21.43
C GLU A 21 2.62 -15.93 21.32
N GLN A 22 1.80 -16.96 21.63
CA GLN A 22 0.35 -16.91 21.51
C GLN A 22 -0.26 -16.14 22.69
N ALA A 23 -0.92 -15.01 22.39
CA ALA A 23 -1.91 -14.42 23.31
C ALA A 23 -3.21 -15.25 23.29
N GLU A 24 -3.91 -15.37 24.42
CA GLU A 24 -5.18 -16.12 24.52
C GLU A 24 -6.23 -15.50 23.55
N ASN A 25 -6.56 -16.26 22.50
CA ASN A 25 -7.48 -15.85 21.45
C ASN A 25 -8.96 -15.98 21.88
N VAL A 26 -9.68 -14.86 21.77
CA VAL A 26 -11.13 -14.89 21.57
C VAL A 26 -11.34 -15.07 20.06
N GLU A 27 -11.75 -16.27 19.63
CA GLU A 27 -11.93 -16.60 18.21
C GLU A 27 -12.73 -15.51 17.48
N GLY A 28 -12.13 -14.93 16.44
CA GLY A 28 -12.82 -14.15 15.41
C GLY A 28 -12.78 -12.62 15.53
N VAL A 29 -12.21 -12.02 16.59
CA VAL A 29 -12.11 -10.56 16.71
C VAL A 29 -10.64 -10.13 16.59
N PHE A 30 -10.34 -9.25 15.64
CA PHE A 30 -9.00 -8.66 15.51
C PHE A 30 -8.67 -7.77 16.71
N GLN A 31 -7.52 -8.00 17.30
CA GLN A 31 -6.96 -7.17 18.36
C GLN A 31 -5.73 -6.44 17.83
N GLU A 32 -5.75 -5.12 17.92
CA GLU A 32 -4.57 -4.33 17.54
C GLU A 32 -3.39 -4.67 18.44
N ALA A 33 -2.23 -4.80 17.84
CA ALA A 33 -0.99 -4.94 18.56
C ALA A 33 -0.69 -3.64 19.32
N SER A 34 -0.75 -3.65 20.64
CA SER A 34 -0.48 -2.48 21.47
C SER A 34 1.00 -2.08 21.47
N TYR A 35 1.88 -2.99 21.06
CA TYR A 35 3.33 -2.80 21.00
C TYR A 35 3.88 -3.53 19.78
N PRO A 36 5.02 -3.05 19.21
CA PRO A 36 5.71 -3.78 18.17
C PRO A 36 6.22 -5.13 18.68
N ALA A 37 6.17 -6.16 17.86
CA ALA A 37 6.72 -7.48 18.14
C ALA A 37 8.27 -7.44 18.23
N TYR A 38 8.88 -6.54 17.48
CA TYR A 38 10.29 -6.17 17.54
C TYR A 38 10.45 -4.75 17.00
N THR A 39 11.65 -4.16 17.17
CA THR A 39 12.01 -2.87 16.58
C THR A 39 13.34 -3.01 15.83
N TYR A 40 13.48 -2.28 14.73
CA TYR A 40 14.75 -2.23 14.01
C TYR A 40 15.79 -1.44 14.81
N ASP A 41 17.03 -1.93 14.82
CA ASP A 41 18.17 -1.15 15.35
C ASP A 41 18.76 -0.29 14.23
N TRP A 42 18.31 0.96 14.17
CA TRP A 42 18.77 1.92 13.17
C TRP A 42 20.20 2.43 13.39
N SER A 43 20.88 2.04 14.50
CA SER A 43 22.30 2.33 14.73
C SER A 43 23.23 1.38 13.98
N GLU A 44 22.71 0.27 13.45
CA GLU A 44 23.45 -0.64 12.59
C GLU A 44 23.72 -0.01 11.21
N ASN A 45 24.61 -0.66 10.43
CA ASN A 45 24.90 -0.19 9.07
C ASN A 45 23.77 -0.55 8.08
N TRP A 46 22.91 0.40 7.81
CA TRP A 46 21.85 0.31 6.81
C TRP A 46 22.29 1.00 5.52
N ASP A 47 23.24 0.38 4.81
CA ASP A 47 23.65 0.85 3.49
C ASP A 47 22.58 0.54 2.41
N TYR A 48 22.87 0.97 1.19
CA TYR A 48 21.96 0.78 0.05
C TYR A 48 21.56 -0.68 -0.15
N GLU A 49 22.53 -1.62 -0.12
CA GLU A 49 22.28 -3.04 -0.33
C GLU A 49 21.42 -3.63 0.81
N ALA A 50 21.67 -3.21 2.04
CA ALA A 50 20.89 -3.63 3.20
C ALA A 50 19.45 -3.12 3.10
N LEU A 51 19.23 -1.86 2.71
CA LEU A 51 17.88 -1.32 2.50
C LEU A 51 17.14 -2.05 1.38
N ILE A 52 17.78 -2.25 0.22
CA ILE A 52 17.17 -2.97 -0.89
C ILE A 52 16.80 -4.40 -0.48
N SER A 53 17.74 -5.12 0.11
CA SER A 53 17.53 -6.54 0.44
C SER A 53 16.47 -6.77 1.51
N ASN A 54 16.29 -5.84 2.45
CA ASN A 54 15.32 -6.00 3.53
C ASN A 54 13.93 -5.43 3.20
N PHE A 55 13.85 -4.30 2.49
CA PHE A 55 12.59 -3.56 2.37
C PHE A 55 12.00 -3.53 0.96
N TYR A 56 12.79 -3.75 -0.10
CA TYR A 56 12.32 -3.53 -1.46
C TYR A 56 12.39 -4.78 -2.34
N ALA A 57 11.38 -4.93 -3.20
CA ALA A 57 11.38 -5.80 -4.34
C ALA A 57 11.38 -4.93 -5.61
N VAL A 58 12.49 -4.90 -6.31
CA VAL A 58 12.69 -3.98 -7.44
C VAL A 58 12.43 -4.70 -8.75
N ASP A 59 11.42 -4.24 -9.52
CA ASP A 59 11.11 -4.79 -10.83
C ASP A 59 12.30 -4.65 -11.79
N SER A 60 12.47 -5.64 -12.67
CA SER A 60 13.57 -5.68 -13.64
C SER A 60 13.60 -4.49 -14.61
N SER A 61 12.46 -3.81 -14.80
CA SER A 61 12.33 -2.63 -15.66
C SER A 61 12.90 -1.36 -15.03
N THR A 62 13.10 -1.31 -13.72
CA THR A 62 13.55 -0.13 -12.97
C THR A 62 14.74 -0.40 -12.06
N LEU A 63 15.19 0.60 -11.35
CA LEU A 63 16.10 0.51 -10.21
C LEU A 63 15.75 1.64 -9.21
N LEU A 64 15.97 1.41 -7.94
CA LEU A 64 15.96 2.49 -6.96
C LEU A 64 17.30 3.23 -7.05
N VAL A 65 17.26 4.51 -7.36
CA VAL A 65 18.46 5.34 -7.41
C VAL A 65 18.99 5.54 -6.00
N GLU A 66 20.30 5.42 -5.79
CA GLU A 66 20.95 5.48 -4.48
C GLU A 66 20.58 6.76 -3.69
N GLU A 67 20.38 7.87 -4.39
CA GLU A 67 19.94 9.14 -3.81
C GLU A 67 18.60 9.04 -3.04
N TYR A 68 17.68 8.17 -3.48
CA TYR A 68 16.38 7.96 -2.85
C TYR A 68 16.42 6.91 -1.73
N ALA A 69 17.48 6.10 -1.64
CA ALA A 69 17.67 5.08 -0.62
C ALA A 69 18.46 5.59 0.59
N ASP A 70 18.32 6.84 0.93
CA ASP A 70 18.92 7.45 2.12
C ASP A 70 18.03 7.21 3.34
N LEU A 71 18.54 6.46 4.32
CA LEU A 71 17.78 6.06 5.52
C LEU A 71 17.23 7.28 6.28
N GLY A 72 18.04 8.34 6.44
CA GLY A 72 17.60 9.55 7.12
C GLY A 72 16.41 10.20 6.41
N LYS A 73 16.48 10.35 5.09
CA LYS A 73 15.37 10.89 4.30
C LYS A 73 14.10 10.02 4.38
N LEU A 74 14.26 8.70 4.51
CA LEU A 74 13.14 7.77 4.61
C LEU A 74 12.48 7.79 5.99
N LEU A 75 13.28 7.88 7.08
CA LEU A 75 12.77 7.85 8.46
C LEU A 75 12.36 9.23 8.97
N ASP A 76 13.15 10.28 8.67
CA ASP A 76 12.95 11.61 9.25
C ASP A 76 11.81 12.41 8.60
N LYS A 77 11.22 11.88 7.53
CA LYS A 77 10.08 12.54 6.88
C LYS A 77 8.88 12.56 7.82
N ASP A 78 8.43 13.76 8.17
CA ASP A 78 7.16 13.94 8.89
C ASP A 78 5.98 13.57 7.98
N LEU A 79 5.24 12.54 8.38
CA LEU A 79 4.07 12.02 7.68
C LEU A 79 2.79 12.29 8.45
N THR A 80 2.85 12.99 9.59
CA THR A 80 1.67 13.29 10.41
C THR A 80 0.59 14.02 9.62
N VAL A 81 -0.65 13.76 10.00
CA VAL A 81 -1.85 14.39 9.42
C VAL A 81 -2.61 15.10 10.51
N ASP A 82 -2.93 16.36 10.30
CA ASP A 82 -3.73 17.16 11.24
C ASP A 82 -5.22 16.80 11.12
N LYS A 83 -5.69 15.95 12.02
CA LYS A 83 -7.11 15.51 12.08
C LYS A 83 -8.07 16.61 12.53
N THR A 84 -7.57 17.77 12.99
CA THR A 84 -8.41 18.90 13.41
C THR A 84 -8.90 19.76 12.23
N VAL A 85 -8.32 19.58 11.05
CA VAL A 85 -8.71 20.27 9.82
C VAL A 85 -10.05 19.72 9.35
N GLU A 86 -11.05 20.60 9.11
CA GLU A 86 -12.34 20.19 8.57
C GLU A 86 -12.21 19.81 7.08
N GLY A 87 -12.69 18.63 6.71
CA GLY A 87 -12.66 18.06 5.37
C GLY A 87 -11.78 16.82 5.29
N PRO A 88 -11.88 16.05 4.20
CA PRO A 88 -11.15 14.80 4.06
C PRO A 88 -9.64 15.04 4.04
N GLN A 89 -8.90 14.27 4.83
CA GLN A 89 -7.44 14.26 4.82
C GLN A 89 -6.87 13.12 3.95
N ILE A 90 -7.65 12.05 3.77
CA ILE A 90 -7.26 10.86 3.03
C ILE A 90 -8.23 10.65 1.88
N LEU A 91 -7.69 10.42 0.67
CA LEU A 91 -8.43 9.92 -0.49
C LEU A 91 -8.06 8.45 -0.70
N ILE A 92 -9.05 7.57 -0.69
CA ILE A 92 -8.93 6.20 -1.18
C ILE A 92 -9.65 6.13 -2.52
N TYR A 93 -9.00 5.60 -3.55
CA TYR A 93 -9.59 5.38 -4.86
C TYR A 93 -9.07 4.08 -5.49
N HIS A 94 -9.58 3.73 -6.64
CA HIS A 94 -9.23 2.51 -7.37
C HIS A 94 -9.03 2.83 -8.85
N THR A 95 -7.79 2.77 -9.35
CA THR A 95 -7.56 2.83 -10.80
C THR A 95 -8.24 1.64 -11.49
N HIS A 96 -8.32 0.49 -10.79
CA HIS A 96 -8.97 -0.73 -11.27
C HIS A 96 -10.11 -1.17 -10.35
N ALA A 97 -11.23 -0.42 -10.35
CA ALA A 97 -12.40 -0.71 -9.52
C ALA A 97 -13.09 -2.05 -9.84
N SER A 98 -12.84 -2.64 -11.02
CA SER A 98 -13.39 -3.96 -11.39
C SER A 98 -12.63 -5.15 -10.77
N GLU A 99 -11.56 -4.92 -10.02
CA GLU A 99 -10.78 -5.99 -9.40
C GLU A 99 -11.58 -6.76 -8.36
N SER A 100 -11.64 -8.08 -8.55
CA SER A 100 -12.46 -9.01 -7.77
C SER A 100 -11.60 -10.16 -7.23
N PHE A 101 -12.16 -10.93 -6.30
CA PHE A 101 -11.56 -12.07 -5.63
C PHE A 101 -12.24 -13.37 -6.04
N ILE A 102 -11.71 -14.53 -5.60
CA ILE A 102 -12.16 -15.83 -6.08
C ILE A 102 -13.65 -16.12 -5.81
N ASP A 103 -14.20 -15.54 -4.73
CA ASP A 103 -15.58 -15.70 -4.28
C ASP A 103 -16.41 -14.42 -4.36
N SER A 104 -15.93 -13.41 -5.08
CA SER A 104 -16.69 -12.18 -5.33
C SER A 104 -18.00 -12.49 -6.06
N VAL A 105 -19.06 -11.81 -5.66
CA VAL A 105 -20.39 -11.96 -6.26
C VAL A 105 -20.53 -10.99 -7.44
N ALA A 106 -20.82 -11.53 -8.62
CA ALA A 106 -20.94 -10.72 -9.83
C ALA A 106 -22.00 -9.62 -9.68
N GLY A 107 -21.60 -8.37 -9.90
CA GLY A 107 -22.46 -7.20 -9.78
C GLY A 107 -22.63 -6.66 -8.35
N ASP A 108 -21.93 -7.24 -7.37
CA ASP A 108 -21.90 -6.75 -6.00
C ASP A 108 -20.53 -6.15 -5.66
N PRO A 109 -20.35 -4.82 -5.75
CA PRO A 109 -19.08 -4.16 -5.48
C PRO A 109 -18.62 -4.32 -4.03
N SER A 110 -19.51 -4.60 -3.08
CA SER A 110 -19.13 -4.83 -1.68
C SER A 110 -18.25 -6.07 -1.48
N THR A 111 -18.21 -6.96 -2.49
CA THR A 111 -17.38 -8.17 -2.49
C THR A 111 -16.12 -8.03 -3.36
N THR A 112 -15.78 -6.82 -3.77
CA THR A 112 -14.63 -6.50 -4.62
C THR A 112 -13.63 -5.61 -3.89
N ILE A 113 -12.62 -5.11 -4.61
CA ILE A 113 -11.67 -4.14 -4.05
C ILE A 113 -12.36 -2.85 -3.57
N VAL A 114 -13.51 -2.48 -4.17
CA VAL A 114 -14.31 -1.34 -3.73
C VAL A 114 -14.86 -1.56 -2.32
N GLY A 115 -15.39 -2.76 -2.02
CA GLY A 115 -15.83 -3.10 -0.66
C GLY A 115 -14.70 -3.11 0.36
N ALA A 116 -13.49 -3.48 -0.05
CA ALA A 116 -12.30 -3.35 0.79
C ALA A 116 -11.97 -1.88 1.07
N GLY A 117 -12.11 -1.00 0.07
CA GLY A 117 -11.97 0.46 0.21
C GLY A 117 -12.99 1.04 1.18
N ASP A 118 -14.27 0.65 1.08
CA ASP A 118 -15.33 1.05 2.03
C ASP A 118 -14.97 0.67 3.46
N LYS A 119 -14.51 -0.58 3.67
CA LYS A 119 -14.11 -1.06 5.00
C LYS A 119 -12.88 -0.32 5.53
N LEU A 120 -11.86 -0.11 4.71
CA LEU A 120 -10.64 0.60 5.11
C LEU A 120 -10.96 2.05 5.50
N ALA A 121 -11.80 2.73 4.71
CA ALA A 121 -12.25 4.09 5.00
C ALA A 121 -12.98 4.15 6.35
N ALA A 122 -13.97 3.28 6.56
CA ALA A 122 -14.72 3.21 7.81
C ALA A 122 -13.82 2.95 9.03
N LEU A 123 -12.82 2.06 8.90
CA LEU A 123 -11.86 1.80 9.99
C LEU A 123 -11.01 3.04 10.30
N LEU A 124 -10.51 3.74 9.29
CA LEU A 124 -9.70 4.95 9.47
C LEU A 124 -10.53 6.09 10.11
N GLU A 125 -11.81 6.19 9.78
CA GLU A 125 -12.73 7.17 10.37
C GLU A 125 -13.13 6.78 11.80
N ASP A 126 -13.73 5.61 11.98
CA ASP A 126 -14.38 5.23 13.24
C ASP A 126 -13.38 4.96 14.37
N LYS A 127 -12.22 4.36 14.04
CA LYS A 127 -11.22 3.97 15.05
C LYS A 127 -10.13 5.01 15.26
N TYR A 128 -9.69 5.66 14.18
CA TYR A 128 -8.51 6.52 14.21
C TYR A 128 -8.83 7.99 14.02
N GLY A 129 -10.07 8.34 13.68
CA GLY A 129 -10.57 9.72 13.64
C GLY A 129 -10.06 10.54 12.45
N PHE A 130 -9.56 9.91 11.37
CA PHE A 130 -9.31 10.58 10.10
C PHE A 130 -10.64 10.88 9.41
N GLN A 131 -10.68 11.90 8.54
CA GLN A 131 -11.77 12.10 7.61
C GLN A 131 -11.35 11.57 6.24
N VAL A 132 -12.06 10.58 5.72
CA VAL A 132 -11.68 9.84 4.52
C VAL A 132 -12.70 10.07 3.41
N MET A 133 -12.23 10.38 2.23
CA MET A 133 -13.03 10.32 1.02
C MET A 133 -12.73 9.00 0.31
N HIS A 134 -13.71 8.12 0.21
CA HIS A 134 -13.61 6.93 -0.63
C HIS A 134 -14.29 7.19 -1.97
N HIS A 135 -13.50 7.16 -3.05
CA HIS A 135 -13.97 7.41 -4.41
C HIS A 135 -13.99 6.13 -5.23
N ALA A 136 -15.19 5.64 -5.56
CA ALA A 136 -15.42 4.40 -6.30
C ALA A 136 -15.68 4.66 -7.81
N GLY A 137 -14.91 5.55 -8.43
CA GLY A 137 -14.95 5.78 -9.88
C GLY A 137 -14.54 4.54 -10.67
N VAL A 138 -15.08 4.35 -11.88
CA VAL A 138 -14.77 3.22 -12.76
C VAL A 138 -13.96 3.70 -13.95
N TYR A 139 -12.68 3.36 -14.00
CA TYR A 139 -11.73 3.86 -15.01
C TYR A 139 -11.18 2.77 -15.92
N ASP A 140 -11.39 1.51 -15.56
CA ASP A 140 -10.79 0.32 -16.16
C ASP A 140 -11.70 -0.45 -17.13
N THR A 141 -12.65 0.26 -17.75
CA THR A 141 -13.43 -0.30 -18.88
C THR A 141 -12.49 -0.79 -19.99
N VAL A 142 -11.38 -0.06 -20.21
CA VAL A 142 -10.20 -0.50 -20.95
C VAL A 142 -9.03 -0.44 -19.99
N ARG A 143 -8.51 -1.60 -19.58
CA ARG A 143 -7.52 -1.71 -18.49
C ARG A 143 -6.26 -0.87 -18.74
N GLU A 144 -5.75 -0.89 -19.97
CA GLU A 144 -4.52 -0.19 -20.35
C GLU A 144 -4.63 1.34 -20.28
N ASP A 145 -5.85 1.88 -20.29
CA ASP A 145 -6.11 3.32 -20.26
C ASP A 145 -6.52 3.83 -18.87
N ALA A 146 -6.66 2.94 -17.88
CA ALA A 146 -7.24 3.24 -16.57
C ALA A 146 -6.55 4.39 -15.83
N TYR A 147 -5.20 4.43 -15.81
CA TYR A 147 -4.43 5.53 -15.22
C TYR A 147 -4.65 6.87 -15.93
N ALA A 148 -4.75 6.86 -17.25
CA ALA A 148 -5.02 8.07 -18.02
C ALA A 148 -6.47 8.54 -17.84
N ASN A 149 -7.41 7.60 -17.69
CA ASN A 149 -8.83 7.90 -17.48
C ASN A 149 -9.11 8.44 -16.07
N SER A 150 -8.42 7.93 -15.05
CA SER A 150 -8.62 8.36 -13.66
C SER A 150 -8.01 9.74 -13.37
N LEU A 151 -6.88 10.08 -14.01
CA LEU A 151 -6.09 11.27 -13.67
C LEU A 151 -6.89 12.58 -13.66
N PRO A 152 -7.69 12.94 -14.70
CA PRO A 152 -8.41 14.22 -14.70
C PRO A 152 -9.42 14.36 -13.55
N GLU A 153 -10.10 13.27 -13.17
CA GLU A 153 -11.07 13.29 -12.09
C GLU A 153 -10.36 13.37 -10.73
N LEU A 154 -9.23 12.68 -10.56
CA LEU A 154 -8.42 12.77 -9.34
C LEU A 154 -7.86 14.19 -9.15
N GLU A 155 -7.37 14.83 -10.21
CA GLU A 155 -6.92 16.23 -10.17
C GLU A 155 -8.06 17.18 -9.75
N GLN A 156 -9.26 16.96 -10.26
CA GLN A 156 -10.45 17.73 -9.87
C GLN A 156 -10.82 17.51 -8.40
N ILE A 157 -10.87 16.25 -7.93
CA ILE A 157 -11.15 15.91 -6.53
C ILE A 157 -10.15 16.60 -5.60
N LEU A 158 -8.86 16.55 -5.91
CA LEU A 158 -7.82 17.17 -5.10
C LEU A 158 -7.88 18.71 -5.13
N GLN A 159 -8.33 19.31 -6.24
CA GLN A 159 -8.56 20.75 -6.32
C GLN A 159 -9.77 21.19 -5.49
N GLU A 160 -10.83 20.40 -5.49
CA GLU A 160 -12.07 20.68 -4.75
C GLU A 160 -11.90 20.39 -3.24
N ASN A 161 -10.98 19.50 -2.88
CA ASN A 161 -10.72 19.08 -1.51
C ASN A 161 -9.24 19.31 -1.13
N PRO A 162 -8.81 20.55 -0.94
CA PRO A 162 -7.40 20.89 -0.68
C PRO A 162 -6.85 20.35 0.64
N THR A 163 -7.72 19.89 1.54
CA THR A 163 -7.35 19.25 2.81
C THR A 163 -6.82 17.82 2.65
N ILE A 164 -7.02 17.20 1.49
CA ILE A 164 -6.47 15.88 1.21
C ILE A 164 -4.95 15.96 1.11
N GLU A 165 -4.28 15.28 2.02
CA GLU A 165 -2.82 15.15 2.08
C GLU A 165 -2.34 13.77 1.65
N VAL A 166 -3.15 12.73 1.88
CA VAL A 166 -2.83 11.32 1.62
C VAL A 166 -3.69 10.80 0.48
N VAL A 167 -3.06 10.12 -0.47
CA VAL A 167 -3.76 9.51 -1.63
C VAL A 167 -3.37 8.04 -1.72
N ILE A 168 -4.36 7.16 -1.60
CA ILE A 168 -4.17 5.70 -1.66
C ILE A 168 -4.91 5.15 -2.88
N ASP A 169 -4.17 4.58 -3.81
CA ASP A 169 -4.71 3.76 -4.90
C ASP A 169 -4.78 2.30 -4.42
N LEU A 170 -5.98 1.84 -4.07
CA LEU A 170 -6.16 0.52 -3.48
C LEU A 170 -6.51 -0.51 -4.56
N HIS A 171 -5.64 -1.50 -4.71
CA HIS A 171 -5.68 -2.58 -5.70
C HIS A 171 -5.61 -3.95 -5.04
N ARG A 172 -5.73 -4.99 -5.83
CA ARG A 172 -5.27 -6.34 -5.53
C ARG A 172 -4.24 -6.79 -6.55
N ASP A 173 -3.24 -7.56 -6.11
CA ASP A 173 -2.19 -8.09 -6.97
C ASP A 173 -2.72 -9.14 -7.96
N ALA A 174 -1.97 -9.40 -9.01
CA ALA A 174 -2.20 -10.48 -9.98
C ALA A 174 -1.04 -11.48 -9.92
N VAL A 175 -1.25 -12.59 -9.22
CA VAL A 175 -0.24 -13.65 -9.07
C VAL A 175 -0.49 -14.81 -10.02
N SER A 176 0.58 -15.50 -10.42
CA SER A 176 0.49 -16.65 -11.31
C SER A 176 -0.06 -17.90 -10.61
N GLY A 177 -0.80 -18.72 -11.36
CA GLY A 177 -1.36 -19.99 -10.88
C GLY A 177 -2.39 -19.81 -9.76
N ASP A 178 -2.50 -20.83 -8.90
CA ASP A 178 -3.48 -20.88 -7.80
C ASP A 178 -2.91 -20.37 -6.47
N ARG A 179 -1.81 -19.64 -6.48
CA ARG A 179 -1.15 -19.12 -5.28
C ARG A 179 -2.08 -18.16 -4.55
N LYS A 180 -2.23 -18.36 -3.23
CA LYS A 180 -2.89 -17.43 -2.32
C LYS A 180 -1.85 -16.64 -1.54
N LEU A 181 -2.09 -15.35 -1.37
CA LEU A 181 -1.32 -14.48 -0.49
C LEU A 181 -2.05 -14.39 0.85
N VAL A 182 -1.84 -15.35 1.73
CA VAL A 182 -2.58 -15.46 3.00
C VAL A 182 -1.64 -15.92 4.13
N MET A 183 -1.91 -15.43 5.34
CA MET A 183 -1.34 -15.94 6.58
C MET A 183 -2.42 -16.03 7.65
N ASP A 184 -2.18 -16.78 8.70
CA ASP A 184 -2.99 -16.71 9.90
C ASP A 184 -2.55 -15.51 10.75
N LEU A 185 -3.49 -14.62 11.04
CA LEU A 185 -3.28 -13.51 11.96
C LEU A 185 -4.30 -13.62 13.09
N GLN A 186 -3.88 -14.07 14.26
CA GLN A 186 -4.71 -14.23 15.44
C GLN A 186 -5.90 -15.22 15.21
N GLY A 187 -5.66 -16.33 14.51
CA GLY A 187 -6.69 -17.33 14.19
C GLY A 187 -7.61 -16.91 13.04
N ARG A 188 -7.30 -15.80 12.33
CA ARG A 188 -8.07 -15.29 11.17
C ARG A 188 -7.26 -15.43 9.88
N PRO A 189 -7.79 -16.07 8.84
CA PRO A 189 -7.14 -16.09 7.54
C PRO A 189 -7.10 -14.66 7.01
N THR A 190 -5.90 -14.10 6.86
CA THR A 190 -5.69 -12.69 6.54
C THR A 190 -4.84 -12.57 5.28
N ALA A 191 -5.31 -11.81 4.29
CA ALA A 191 -4.56 -11.60 3.07
C ALA A 191 -3.28 -10.80 3.34
N ARG A 192 -2.16 -11.25 2.75
CA ARG A 192 -0.92 -10.49 2.76
C ARG A 192 -1.00 -9.40 1.71
N PHE A 193 -0.46 -8.23 2.02
CA PHE A 193 -0.47 -7.08 1.12
C PHE A 193 0.94 -6.56 0.82
N MET A 194 1.02 -5.58 -0.07
CA MET A 194 2.27 -4.99 -0.53
C MET A 194 2.06 -3.50 -0.78
N PHE A 195 2.98 -2.68 -0.27
CA PHE A 195 3.08 -1.28 -0.66
C PHE A 195 3.83 -1.16 -1.98
N PHE A 196 3.49 -0.18 -2.78
CA PHE A 196 4.00 -0.05 -4.14
C PHE A 196 4.31 1.41 -4.47
N ASN A 197 5.47 1.63 -5.13
CA ASN A 197 5.83 2.94 -5.66
C ASN A 197 6.25 2.86 -7.13
N GLY A 198 5.78 3.83 -7.90
CA GLY A 198 6.23 4.10 -9.25
C GLY A 198 7.34 5.15 -9.25
N LEU A 199 8.46 4.85 -9.91
CA LEU A 199 9.67 5.68 -9.82
C LEU A 199 9.86 6.65 -10.97
N SER A 200 9.04 6.62 -12.04
CA SER A 200 9.27 7.35 -13.29
C SER A 200 10.69 7.16 -13.84
N TYR A 201 11.24 5.95 -13.66
CA TYR A 201 12.62 5.63 -14.00
C TYR A 201 12.72 4.25 -14.65
N ILE A 202 13.29 4.20 -15.86
CA ILE A 202 13.56 2.96 -16.60
C ILE A 202 15.02 2.59 -16.44
N ARG A 203 15.33 1.37 -16.00
CA ARG A 203 16.70 0.86 -15.76
C ARG A 203 17.67 1.14 -16.92
N LYS A 204 17.20 1.06 -18.17
CA LYS A 204 18.05 1.18 -19.37
C LYS A 204 18.20 2.61 -19.88
N SER A 205 17.21 3.47 -19.66
CA SER A 205 17.15 4.82 -20.26
C SER A 205 17.12 5.96 -19.24
N GLY A 206 17.02 5.67 -17.95
CA GLY A 206 16.94 6.69 -16.90
C GLY A 206 15.52 7.23 -16.67
N GLU A 207 15.45 8.46 -16.22
CA GLU A 207 14.19 9.16 -15.92
C GLU A 207 13.26 9.22 -17.13
N ILE A 208 11.96 9.13 -16.85
CA ILE A 208 10.91 9.26 -17.87
C ILE A 208 10.48 10.73 -17.89
N GLU A 209 11.14 11.55 -18.71
CA GLU A 209 10.96 13.01 -18.75
C GLU A 209 9.50 13.47 -18.92
N TYR A 210 8.67 12.72 -19.65
CA TYR A 210 7.25 13.07 -19.87
C TYR A 210 6.32 12.58 -18.74
N LEU A 211 6.86 11.87 -17.72
CA LEU A 211 6.16 11.42 -16.54
C LEU A 211 6.84 11.99 -15.29
N GLU A 212 6.86 13.30 -15.17
CA GLU A 212 7.41 13.96 -13.98
C GLU A 212 6.75 13.42 -12.71
N ASN A 213 7.58 13.08 -11.71
CA ASN A 213 7.15 12.61 -10.41
C ASN A 213 7.92 13.35 -9.30
N PRO A 214 7.49 14.57 -8.96
CA PRO A 214 8.21 15.43 -8.03
C PRO A 214 8.19 14.90 -6.59
N HIS A 215 7.35 13.92 -6.28
CA HIS A 215 7.12 13.41 -4.93
C HIS A 215 7.74 12.03 -4.68
N ILE A 216 8.65 11.55 -5.55
CA ILE A 216 9.26 10.21 -5.42
C ILE A 216 9.84 9.99 -4.01
N GLN A 217 10.66 10.93 -3.51
CA GLN A 217 11.31 10.79 -2.20
C GLN A 217 10.29 10.74 -1.06
N ASP A 218 9.27 11.59 -1.11
CA ASP A 218 8.23 11.66 -0.09
C ASP A 218 7.36 10.39 -0.08
N ASN A 219 6.99 9.91 -1.25
CA ASN A 219 6.20 8.68 -1.41
C ASN A 219 6.99 7.43 -1.00
N LEU A 220 8.29 7.40 -1.29
CA LEU A 220 9.18 6.34 -0.80
C LEU A 220 9.30 6.36 0.72
N ALA A 221 9.39 7.54 1.34
CA ALA A 221 9.39 7.65 2.80
C ALA A 221 8.07 7.14 3.40
N PHE A 222 6.93 7.47 2.78
CA PHE A 222 5.62 6.99 3.24
C PHE A 222 5.51 5.47 3.17
N SER A 223 5.83 4.86 2.03
CA SER A 223 5.81 3.40 1.89
C SER A 223 6.86 2.70 2.77
N PHE A 224 8.03 3.30 2.97
CA PHE A 224 9.07 2.76 3.82
C PHE A 224 8.64 2.73 5.30
N GLN A 225 8.13 3.86 5.83
CA GLN A 225 7.66 3.91 7.21
C GLN A 225 6.45 2.99 7.42
N ALA A 226 5.53 2.88 6.44
CA ALA A 226 4.45 1.91 6.49
C ALA A 226 4.95 0.46 6.50
N GLN A 227 6.01 0.16 5.72
CA GLN A 227 6.66 -1.16 5.72
C GLN A 227 7.34 -1.47 7.06
N VAL A 228 8.03 -0.48 7.67
CA VAL A 228 8.63 -0.61 9.00
C VAL A 228 7.55 -0.92 10.03
N ALA A 229 6.48 -0.12 10.09
CA ALA A 229 5.36 -0.35 10.99
C ALA A 229 4.72 -1.74 10.78
N ALA A 230 4.51 -2.14 9.51
CA ALA A 230 3.96 -3.46 9.19
C ALA A 230 4.87 -4.59 9.67
N ASN A 231 6.17 -4.48 9.47
CA ASN A 231 7.13 -5.50 9.89
C ASN A 231 7.22 -5.58 11.41
N GLU A 232 7.26 -4.44 12.09
CA GLU A 232 7.42 -4.39 13.55
C GLU A 232 6.15 -4.85 14.29
N TYR A 233 4.96 -4.45 13.84
CA TYR A 233 3.71 -4.76 14.53
C TYR A 233 3.05 -6.06 14.06
N TYR A 234 3.20 -6.41 12.79
CA TYR A 234 2.56 -7.59 12.16
C TYR A 234 3.57 -8.34 11.27
N PRO A 235 4.60 -8.96 11.85
CA PRO A 235 5.65 -9.64 11.08
C PRO A 235 5.11 -10.63 10.05
N GLY A 236 5.59 -10.53 8.82
CA GLY A 236 5.20 -11.41 7.72
C GLY A 236 3.90 -11.03 7.00
N LEU A 237 3.12 -10.07 7.49
CA LEU A 237 1.86 -9.64 6.87
C LEU A 237 2.10 -8.83 5.59
N ALA A 238 2.95 -7.83 5.65
CA ALA A 238 3.35 -7.07 4.47
C ALA A 238 4.47 -7.79 3.71
N ARG A 239 4.35 -7.84 2.40
CA ARG A 239 5.43 -8.18 1.46
C ARG A 239 6.31 -6.94 1.28
N LYS A 240 7.55 -7.10 0.79
CA LYS A 240 8.44 -5.96 0.54
C LYS A 240 7.80 -4.92 -0.37
N VAL A 241 8.12 -3.65 -0.17
CA VAL A 241 7.69 -2.55 -1.04
C VAL A 241 8.10 -2.84 -2.47
N TYR A 242 7.14 -2.87 -3.39
CA TYR A 242 7.39 -3.13 -4.80
C TYR A 242 7.65 -1.84 -5.57
N LEU A 243 8.74 -1.83 -6.34
CA LEU A 243 9.15 -0.66 -7.12
C LEU A 243 9.04 -0.95 -8.61
N LYS A 244 8.38 -0.06 -9.36
CA LYS A 244 8.18 -0.20 -10.80
C LYS A 244 8.50 1.08 -11.57
N ALA A 245 8.67 0.96 -12.90
CA ALA A 245 9.24 2.03 -13.72
C ALA A 245 8.34 3.24 -13.94
N TYR A 246 7.02 3.08 -14.09
CA TYR A 246 6.10 4.19 -14.34
C TYR A 246 5.64 4.86 -13.04
N ARG A 247 4.90 5.99 -13.12
CA ARG A 247 4.52 6.79 -11.93
C ARG A 247 3.18 6.42 -11.28
N TYR A 248 2.26 5.75 -12.00
CA TYR A 248 0.98 5.24 -11.46
C TYR A 248 0.15 6.30 -10.72
N ASN A 249 0.07 7.54 -11.26
CA ASN A 249 -0.57 8.71 -10.65
C ASN A 249 -0.05 9.10 -9.24
N LEU A 250 1.05 8.50 -8.76
CA LEU A 250 1.63 8.80 -7.45
C LEU A 250 2.34 10.17 -7.38
N HIS A 251 2.36 10.91 -8.48
CA HIS A 251 2.87 12.29 -8.54
C HIS A 251 1.88 13.33 -8.01
N LEU A 252 0.66 12.93 -7.67
CA LEU A 252 -0.41 13.86 -7.30
C LEU A 252 -0.20 14.51 -5.93
N LYS A 253 0.38 13.79 -4.98
CA LYS A 253 0.63 14.27 -3.60
C LYS A 253 1.89 13.63 -3.00
N PRO A 254 2.54 14.30 -2.02
CA PRO A 254 3.74 13.78 -1.35
C PRO A 254 3.50 12.65 -0.36
N LYS A 255 2.26 12.26 -0.12
CA LYS A 255 1.86 11.07 0.66
C LYS A 255 0.96 10.20 -0.21
N SER A 256 1.45 9.85 -1.42
CA SER A 256 0.73 8.95 -2.34
C SER A 256 1.34 7.56 -2.32
N MET A 257 0.49 6.53 -2.29
CA MET A 257 0.92 5.14 -2.29
C MET A 257 -0.12 4.28 -3.02
N LEU A 258 0.33 3.29 -3.79
CA LEU A 258 -0.51 2.20 -4.24
C LEU A 258 -0.36 1.03 -3.26
N ILE A 259 -1.46 0.36 -2.95
CA ILE A 259 -1.49 -0.81 -2.06
C ILE A 259 -2.09 -1.99 -2.81
N GLU A 260 -1.35 -3.08 -2.91
CA GLU A 260 -1.83 -4.35 -3.43
C GLU A 260 -2.34 -5.21 -2.27
N LEU A 261 -3.65 -5.23 -2.05
CA LEU A 261 -4.31 -5.93 -0.94
C LEU A 261 -4.68 -7.36 -1.36
N GLY A 262 -3.84 -8.33 -1.01
CA GLY A 262 -3.99 -9.71 -1.46
C GLY A 262 -3.85 -9.88 -2.97
N ALA A 263 -4.49 -10.89 -3.52
CA ALA A 263 -4.49 -11.21 -4.96
C ALA A 263 -5.82 -11.83 -5.38
N GLN A 264 -6.02 -12.05 -6.70
CA GLN A 264 -7.25 -12.60 -7.28
C GLN A 264 -7.69 -13.95 -6.71
N ASN A 265 -6.77 -14.73 -6.14
CA ASN A 265 -7.04 -16.04 -5.55
C ASN A 265 -7.44 -15.99 -4.06
N ASN A 266 -7.34 -14.82 -3.42
CA ASN A 266 -7.82 -14.63 -2.07
C ASN A 266 -9.34 -14.61 -2.02
N THR A 267 -9.92 -14.95 -0.86
CA THR A 267 -11.35 -14.79 -0.60
C THR A 267 -11.65 -13.37 -0.12
N VAL A 268 -12.91 -12.95 -0.26
CA VAL A 268 -13.41 -11.68 0.28
C VAL A 268 -13.14 -11.59 1.78
N GLU A 269 -13.34 -12.70 2.53
CA GLU A 269 -13.06 -12.75 3.97
C GLU A 269 -11.59 -12.45 4.28
N GLU A 270 -10.65 -13.10 3.57
CA GLU A 270 -9.21 -12.89 3.75
C GLU A 270 -8.82 -11.41 3.50
N ILE A 271 -9.43 -10.78 2.50
CA ILE A 271 -9.21 -9.37 2.17
C ILE A 271 -9.81 -8.45 3.24
N MET A 272 -11.05 -8.71 3.63
CA MET A 272 -11.69 -7.90 4.68
C MET A 272 -10.93 -8.00 6.02
N ASN A 273 -10.39 -9.18 6.34
CA ASN A 273 -9.56 -9.35 7.52
C ASN A 273 -8.26 -8.54 7.46
N ALA A 274 -7.69 -8.36 6.28
CA ALA A 274 -6.46 -7.57 6.10
C ALA A 274 -6.68 -6.05 6.25
N CYS A 275 -7.89 -5.54 6.07
CA CYS A 275 -8.20 -4.12 6.26
C CYS A 275 -7.94 -3.67 7.71
N ASP A 276 -8.19 -4.53 8.71
CA ASP A 276 -8.00 -4.18 10.12
C ASP A 276 -6.53 -3.83 10.46
N PRO A 277 -5.53 -4.72 10.24
CA PRO A 277 -4.13 -4.39 10.49
C PRO A 277 -3.59 -3.32 9.52
N LEU A 278 -4.09 -3.24 8.28
CA LEU A 278 -3.68 -2.19 7.34
C LEU A 278 -4.10 -0.81 7.84
N ALA A 279 -5.33 -0.65 8.34
CA ALA A 279 -5.79 0.60 8.93
C ALA A 279 -4.94 1.02 10.15
N HIS A 280 -4.58 0.05 11.01
CA HIS A 280 -3.70 0.32 12.15
C HIS A 280 -2.29 0.76 11.73
N ILE A 281 -1.68 0.09 10.75
CA ILE A 281 -0.37 0.47 10.21
C ILE A 281 -0.39 1.90 9.65
N LEU A 282 -1.41 2.23 8.85
CA LEU A 282 -1.56 3.58 8.32
C LEU A 282 -1.73 4.62 9.44
N ALA A 283 -2.52 4.29 10.47
CA ALA A 283 -2.70 5.18 11.62
C ALA A 283 -1.40 5.40 12.40
N ILE A 284 -0.60 4.35 12.65
CA ILE A 284 0.72 4.47 13.31
C ILE A 284 1.59 5.52 12.59
N VAL A 285 1.65 5.44 11.26
CA VAL A 285 2.49 6.35 10.45
C VAL A 285 1.92 7.75 10.40
N LEU A 286 0.61 7.88 10.16
CA LEU A 286 -0.05 9.17 9.98
C LEU A 286 -0.32 9.91 11.32
N ASP A 287 -0.20 9.25 12.45
CA ASP A 287 -0.20 9.83 13.80
C ASP A 287 1.22 10.10 14.35
N GLY A 288 2.26 9.70 13.61
CA GLY A 288 3.66 9.90 14.01
C GLY A 288 4.06 9.09 15.25
N VAL A 289 3.58 7.86 15.33
CA VAL A 289 3.85 6.94 16.46
C VAL A 289 5.08 6.06 16.19
N LEU A 290 5.56 6.01 14.96
CA LEU A 290 6.71 5.20 14.53
C LEU A 290 8.03 5.72 15.09
#